data_38ee06db516027118074240b3daea2b2
#
_entry.id   38ee06db516027118074240b3daea2b2
#
_cell.length_a   1.000
_cell.length_b   1.000
_cell.length_c   1.000
_cell.angle_alpha   90.00
_cell.angle_beta   90.00
_cell.angle_gamma   90.00
#
_symmetry.space_group_name_H-M   'P 1'
#
loop_
_entity.id
_entity.type
_entity.pdbx_description
1 polymer ?
#
loop_
_entity_poly.entity_id
_entity_poly.type
_entity_poly.pdbx_seq_one_letter_code
_entity_poly.pdbx_strand_id
1 'polypeptide(L)'
;DDMNYPLDLVSTIRRIDWIRDRFDPNEVIYMGDGIFDHYVMNDVGYSIAPANADLNAKRHADFVTKRSGGDRAVAEACLHIMSTFFEPYNPKVLPNSQQKVSGEWAV
;
A
#
# COMPACT_ATOMS: atom_id res chain seq x y z
N ASP A 1 15.26 12.85 -11.59
CA ASP A 1 15.61 14.26 -11.73
C ASP A 1 15.83 14.86 -10.35
N ASP A 2 17.04 15.36 -10.08
CA ASP A 2 17.43 15.91 -8.79
C ASP A 2 16.57 17.12 -8.37
N MET A 3 16.04 17.85 -9.33
CA MET A 3 15.19 19.02 -9.04
C MET A 3 13.82 18.63 -8.48
N ASN A 4 13.37 17.40 -8.71
CA ASN A 4 12.07 16.94 -8.25
C ASN A 4 12.10 16.28 -6.86
N TYR A 5 13.26 15.86 -6.37
CA TYR A 5 13.35 15.18 -5.09
C TYR A 5 12.78 15.99 -3.91
N PRO A 6 13.08 17.26 -3.74
CA PRO A 6 12.50 18.01 -2.62
C PRO A 6 10.97 18.09 -2.69
N LEU A 7 10.41 18.20 -3.89
CA LEU A 7 8.95 18.24 -4.08
C LEU A 7 8.32 16.89 -3.78
N ASP A 8 8.95 15.81 -4.22
CA ASP A 8 8.48 14.45 -3.97
C ASP A 8 8.52 14.12 -2.48
N LEU A 9 9.57 14.55 -1.77
CA LEU A 9 9.68 14.35 -0.33
C LEU A 9 8.61 15.16 0.44
N VAL A 10 8.38 16.40 0.05
CA VAL A 10 7.32 17.24 0.64
C VAL A 10 5.95 16.58 0.40
N SER A 11 5.71 16.09 -0.79
CA SER A 11 4.47 15.37 -1.14
C SER A 11 4.27 14.15 -0.26
N THR A 12 5.33 13.39 -0.02
CA THR A 12 5.31 12.20 0.85
C THR A 12 4.98 12.57 2.29
N ILE A 13 5.61 13.62 2.82
CA ILE A 13 5.35 14.10 4.18
C ILE A 13 3.88 14.52 4.32
N ARG A 14 3.35 15.25 3.34
CA ARG A 14 1.93 15.66 3.34
C ARG A 14 0.99 14.47 3.31
N ARG A 15 1.38 13.41 2.61
CA ARG A 15 0.59 12.18 2.56
C ARG A 15 0.53 11.50 3.92
N ILE A 16 1.66 11.44 4.63
CA ILE A 16 1.70 10.90 5.99
C ILE A 16 0.80 11.72 6.91
N ASP A 17 0.90 13.04 6.86
CA ASP A 17 0.06 13.93 7.66
C ASP A 17 -1.42 13.74 7.33
N TRP A 18 -1.76 13.62 6.05
CA TRP A 18 -3.12 13.39 5.59
C TRP A 18 -3.71 12.08 6.15
N ILE A 19 -2.89 11.03 6.18
CA ILE A 19 -3.29 9.72 6.73
C ILE A 19 -3.51 9.85 8.23
N ARG A 20 -2.57 10.44 8.95
CA ARG A 20 -2.63 10.58 10.42
C ARG A 20 -3.81 11.41 10.89
N ASP A 21 -4.19 12.42 10.11
CA ASP A 21 -5.32 13.29 10.44
C ASP A 21 -6.66 12.57 10.34
N ARG A 22 -6.75 11.51 9.53
CA ARG A 22 -8.02 10.86 9.19
C ARG A 22 -8.17 9.44 9.70
N PHE A 23 -7.06 8.75 9.89
CA PHE A 23 -7.06 7.33 10.25
C PHE A 23 -6.02 7.05 11.32
N ASP A 24 -6.22 5.97 12.06
CA ASP A 24 -5.13 5.36 12.81
C ASP A 24 -4.18 4.70 11.80
N PRO A 25 -2.91 5.12 11.70
CA PRO A 25 -2.00 4.53 10.72
C PRO A 25 -1.87 3.02 10.83
N ASN A 26 -2.01 2.46 12.02
CA ASN A 26 -1.94 1.00 12.22
C ASN A 26 -3.08 0.24 11.52
N GLU A 27 -4.15 0.93 11.16
CA GLU A 27 -5.29 0.35 10.45
C GLU A 27 -5.24 0.58 8.94
N VAL A 28 -4.17 1.21 8.45
CA VAL A 28 -4.01 1.55 7.03
C VAL A 28 -3.16 0.51 6.32
N ILE A 29 -3.61 0.12 5.13
CA ILE A 29 -2.81 -0.68 4.19
C ILE A 29 -2.40 0.27 3.06
N TYR A 30 -1.11 0.36 2.81
CA TYR A 30 -0.55 1.28 1.84
C TYR A 30 0.21 0.53 0.75
N MET A 31 -0.01 0.92 -0.50
CA MET A 31 0.76 0.41 -1.63
C MET A 31 1.52 1.56 -2.28
N GLY A 32 2.82 1.39 -2.47
CA GLY A 32 3.67 2.42 -3.06
C GLY A 32 4.85 1.84 -3.81
N ASP A 33 5.39 2.61 -4.75
CA ASP A 33 6.47 2.18 -5.63
C ASP A 33 7.64 3.16 -5.72
N GLY A 34 7.50 4.35 -5.16
CA GLY A 34 8.47 5.42 -5.30
C GLY A 34 9.59 5.39 -4.26
N ILE A 35 10.62 6.20 -4.51
CA ILE A 35 11.84 6.24 -3.69
C ILE A 35 11.58 6.68 -2.24
N PHE A 36 10.55 7.49 -2.00
CA PHE A 36 10.21 7.99 -0.67
C PHE A 36 9.04 7.27 -0.01
N ASP A 37 8.43 6.29 -0.68
CA ASP A 37 7.27 5.59 -0.14
C ASP A 37 7.59 4.79 1.12
N HIS A 38 8.85 4.43 1.33
CA HIS A 38 9.25 3.73 2.55
C HIS A 38 8.95 4.53 3.84
N TYR A 39 8.92 5.85 3.77
CA TYR A 39 8.53 6.67 4.92
C TYR A 39 7.07 6.44 5.30
N VAL A 40 6.19 6.36 4.31
CA VAL A 40 4.78 6.03 4.55
C VAL A 40 4.64 4.57 5.00
N MET A 41 5.36 3.67 4.38
CA MET A 41 5.33 2.25 4.70
C MET A 41 5.72 1.97 6.15
N ASN A 42 6.67 2.73 6.68
CA ASN A 42 7.10 2.60 8.07
C ASN A 42 6.05 3.13 9.07
N ASP A 43 5.13 3.95 8.60
CA ASP A 43 4.12 4.59 9.46
C ASP A 43 2.80 3.82 9.49
N VAL A 44 2.51 3.02 8.48
CA VAL A 44 1.23 2.31 8.35
C VAL A 44 1.30 0.90 8.93
N GLY A 45 0.12 0.28 9.11
CA GLY A 45 0.03 -1.05 9.69
C GLY A 45 0.47 -2.17 8.76
N TYR A 46 0.28 -2.01 7.47
CA TYR A 46 0.70 -2.99 6.47
C TYR A 46 1.02 -2.32 5.15
N SER A 47 2.09 -2.71 4.51
CA SER A 47 2.54 -2.07 3.27
C SER A 47 2.85 -3.08 2.17
N ILE A 48 2.59 -2.67 0.93
CA ILE A 48 2.77 -3.50 -0.26
C ILE A 48 3.54 -2.70 -1.30
N ALA A 49 4.45 -3.35 -2.00
CA ALA A 49 5.16 -2.78 -3.14
C ALA A 49 5.01 -3.68 -4.36
N PRO A 50 4.84 -3.11 -5.56
CA PRO A 50 4.89 -3.91 -6.79
C PRO A 50 6.30 -4.38 -7.10
N ALA A 51 6.41 -5.42 -7.93
CA ALA A 51 7.69 -6.04 -8.25
C ALA A 51 8.72 -5.08 -8.84
N ASN A 52 8.26 -4.06 -9.57
CA ASN A 52 9.11 -3.05 -10.20
C ASN A 52 9.27 -1.77 -9.36
N ALA A 53 8.91 -1.81 -8.08
CA ALA A 53 9.06 -0.67 -7.19
C ALA A 53 10.54 -0.35 -6.94
N ASP A 54 10.79 0.88 -6.49
CA ASP A 54 12.11 1.26 -5.99
C ASP A 54 12.58 0.29 -4.91
N LEU A 55 13.88 0.04 -4.87
CA LEU A 55 14.46 -0.93 -3.95
C LEU A 55 14.16 -0.59 -2.49
N ASN A 56 14.16 0.69 -2.12
CA ASN A 56 13.81 1.11 -0.77
C ASN A 56 12.36 0.75 -0.43
N ALA A 57 11.44 0.96 -1.35
CA ALA A 57 10.04 0.57 -1.15
C ALA A 57 9.92 -0.94 -0.95
N LYS A 58 10.60 -1.73 -1.79
CA LYS A 58 10.56 -3.19 -1.66
C LYS A 58 11.16 -3.70 -0.36
N ARG A 59 12.21 -3.05 0.15
CA ARG A 59 12.85 -3.45 1.41
C ARG A 59 11.98 -3.18 2.64
N HIS A 60 11.13 -2.17 2.56
CA HIS A 60 10.30 -1.76 3.70
C HIS A 60 8.86 -2.29 3.60
N ALA A 61 8.47 -2.86 2.46
CA ALA A 61 7.15 -3.43 2.29
C ALA A 61 6.99 -4.74 3.04
N ASP A 62 5.83 -4.95 3.63
CA ASP A 62 5.48 -6.23 4.25
C ASP A 62 5.23 -7.31 3.20
N PHE A 63 4.77 -6.90 2.02
CA PHE A 63 4.54 -7.80 0.90
C PHE A 63 4.96 -7.15 -0.41
N VAL A 64 5.65 -7.90 -1.25
CA VAL A 64 6.03 -7.47 -2.61
C VAL A 64 5.29 -8.35 -3.59
N THR A 65 4.54 -7.74 -4.51
CA THR A 65 3.80 -8.50 -5.51
C THR A 65 4.76 -9.18 -6.50
N LYS A 66 4.31 -10.26 -7.12
CA LYS A 66 5.04 -10.91 -8.21
C LYS A 66 4.90 -10.12 -9.50
N ARG A 67 3.79 -9.39 -9.67
CA ARG A 67 3.52 -8.59 -10.85
C ARG A 67 4.01 -7.17 -10.65
N SER A 68 4.42 -6.56 -11.77
CA SER A 68 4.85 -5.16 -11.78
C SER A 68 3.66 -4.22 -11.72
N GLY A 69 3.91 -3.00 -11.22
CA GLY A 69 2.93 -1.92 -11.30
C GLY A 69 2.49 -1.71 -12.74
N GLY A 70 1.19 -1.56 -12.97
CA GLY A 70 0.64 -1.50 -14.31
C GLY A 70 0.33 -2.86 -14.92
N ASP A 71 0.76 -3.97 -14.30
CA ASP A 71 0.51 -5.33 -14.76
C ASP A 71 -0.27 -6.12 -13.70
N ARG A 72 -1.43 -5.59 -13.30
CA ARG A 72 -2.35 -6.23 -12.35
C ARG A 72 -1.77 -6.41 -10.94
N ALA A 73 -0.75 -5.62 -10.58
CA ALA A 73 -0.17 -5.67 -9.23
C ALA A 73 -1.22 -5.30 -8.16
N VAL A 74 -2.10 -4.34 -8.45
CA VAL A 74 -3.17 -3.96 -7.52
C VAL A 74 -4.15 -5.10 -7.31
N ALA A 75 -4.51 -5.83 -8.37
CA ALA A 75 -5.38 -7.00 -8.25
C ALA A 75 -4.72 -8.10 -7.40
N GLU A 76 -3.43 -8.34 -7.62
CA GLU A 76 -2.67 -9.30 -6.81
C GLU A 76 -2.63 -8.87 -5.35
N ALA A 77 -2.39 -7.57 -5.09
CA ALA A 77 -2.39 -7.02 -3.74
C ALA A 77 -3.76 -7.20 -3.05
N CYS A 78 -4.85 -6.94 -3.78
CA CYS A 78 -6.20 -7.14 -3.25
C CYS A 78 -6.45 -8.60 -2.86
N LEU A 79 -6.07 -9.55 -3.71
CA LEU A 79 -6.21 -10.96 -3.42
C LEU A 79 -5.38 -11.37 -2.19
N HIS A 80 -4.17 -10.83 -2.08
CA HIS A 80 -3.32 -11.07 -0.92
C HIS A 80 -3.97 -10.55 0.37
N ILE A 81 -4.52 -9.35 0.34
CA ILE A 81 -5.19 -8.76 1.50
C ILE A 81 -6.40 -9.59 1.91
N MET A 82 -7.21 -10.00 0.93
CA MET A 82 -8.40 -10.81 1.22
C MET A 82 -8.03 -12.13 1.87
N SER A 83 -6.99 -12.79 1.39
CA SER A 83 -6.56 -14.07 1.97
C SER A 83 -5.85 -13.91 3.31
N THR A 84 -5.21 -12.79 3.56
CA THR A 84 -4.41 -12.56 4.78
C THR A 84 -5.27 -12.05 5.94
N PHE A 85 -6.20 -11.12 5.66
CA PHE A 85 -6.93 -10.40 6.70
C PHE A 85 -8.40 -10.80 6.81
N PHE A 86 -8.95 -11.47 5.81
CA PHE A 86 -10.37 -11.80 5.75
C PHE A 86 -10.61 -13.29 5.53
N GLU A 87 -9.87 -14.12 6.21
CA GLU A 87 -10.06 -15.57 6.08
C GLU A 87 -11.30 -16.06 6.82
N PRO A 88 -11.95 -17.15 6.34
CA PRO A 88 -11.62 -17.86 5.10
C PRO A 88 -12.10 -17.11 3.86
N TYR A 89 -11.20 -16.89 2.90
CA TYR A 89 -11.50 -16.20 1.66
C TYR A 89 -11.75 -17.20 0.54
N ASN A 90 -12.88 -17.06 -0.14
CA ASN A 90 -13.20 -17.85 -1.32
C ASN A 90 -13.31 -16.92 -2.53
N PRO A 91 -12.38 -17.00 -3.51
CA PRO A 91 -12.39 -16.11 -4.67
C PRO A 91 -13.61 -16.30 -5.58
N LYS A 92 -14.37 -17.39 -5.42
CA LYS A 92 -15.59 -17.65 -6.20
C LYS A 92 -16.82 -16.96 -5.62
N VAL A 93 -16.71 -16.41 -4.43
CA VAL A 93 -17.81 -15.76 -3.72
C VAL A 93 -17.45 -14.32 -3.46
N LEU A 94 -18.34 -13.40 -3.81
CA LEU A 94 -18.13 -11.99 -3.49
C LEU A 94 -18.08 -11.80 -1.98
N PRO A 95 -17.18 -10.95 -1.48
CA PRO A 95 -17.15 -10.64 -0.05
C PRO A 95 -18.50 -10.12 0.42
N ASN A 96 -18.90 -10.52 1.61
CA ASN A 96 -20.10 -10.02 2.23
C ASN A 96 -19.96 -8.50 2.46
N SER A 97 -21.02 -7.75 2.19
CA SER A 97 -21.04 -6.30 2.40
C SER A 97 -20.73 -5.88 3.84
N GLN A 98 -20.85 -6.80 4.80
CA GLN A 98 -20.46 -6.56 6.20
C GLN A 98 -18.97 -6.70 6.44
N GLN A 99 -18.25 -7.32 5.51
CA GLN A 99 -16.78 -7.41 5.55
C GLN A 99 -16.23 -6.15 4.91
N LYS A 100 -16.21 -5.08 5.67
CA LYS A 100 -15.66 -3.83 5.17
C LYS A 100 -14.15 -3.92 5.17
N VAL A 101 -13.55 -3.69 4.01
CA VAL A 101 -12.14 -3.34 3.96
C VAL A 101 -12.06 -1.94 4.53
N SER A 102 -11.63 -1.81 5.77
CA SER A 102 -11.50 -0.51 6.41
C SER A 102 -10.29 0.20 5.84
N GLY A 103 -10.47 1.45 5.45
CA GLY A 103 -9.41 2.28 4.93
C GLY A 103 -9.52 2.49 3.43
N GLU A 104 -9.04 3.64 3.01
CA GLU A 104 -8.94 3.98 1.60
C GLU A 104 -7.59 3.54 1.05
N TRP A 105 -7.59 3.16 -0.22
CA TRP A 105 -6.35 2.81 -0.90
C TRP A 105 -5.57 4.07 -1.21
N ALA A 106 -4.36 4.17 -0.67
CA ALA A 106 -3.40 5.20 -1.02
C ALA A 106 -2.35 4.59 -1.94
N VAL A 107 -2.42 4.94 -3.19
CA VAL A 107 -1.47 4.45 -4.20
C VAL A 107 -0.57 5.58 -4.65
#